data_857d74e4b0688e0170c765dfb7bfa328
#
_entry.id   857d74e4b0688e0170c765dfb7bfa328
#
_cell.length_a   1.000
_cell.length_b   1.000
_cell.length_c   1.000
_cell.angle_alpha   90.00
_cell.angle_beta   90.00
_cell.angle_gamma   90.00
#
_symmetry.space_group_name_H-M   'P 1'
#
loop_
_entity.id
_entity.type
_entity.pdbx_description
1 polymer ?
#
loop_
_entity_poly.entity_id
_entity_poly.type
_entity_poly.pdbx_seq_one_letter_code
_entity_poly.pdbx_strand_id
1 'polypeptide(L)' 'IADADRIVVMKDGCIIEIGSYNELMAAQGAFARLVELQTA' A
#
# COMPACT_ATOMS: atom_id res chain seq x y z
N ILE A 1 7.42 15.09 10.24
CA ILE A 1 7.19 14.88 9.89
C ILE A 1 6.95 14.22 9.04
N ALA A 2 6.85 13.93 8.67
CA ALA A 2 6.80 13.50 8.00
C ALA A 2 6.40 12.77 7.16
N ASP A 3 6.03 12.46 6.70
CA ASP A 3 5.77 11.76 5.89
C ASP A 3 4.88 12.11 5.08
N ALA A 4 5.08 12.65 4.38
CA ALA A 4 4.35 13.07 3.46
C ALA A 4 4.10 12.13 2.42
N ASP A 5 4.68 11.05 2.39
CA ASP A 5 4.46 10.16 1.29
C ASP A 5 3.21 9.36 1.45
N ARG A 6 2.35 9.41 0.48
CA ARG A 6 1.18 8.62 0.47
C ARG A 6 1.22 7.69 -0.68
N ILE A 7 0.90 6.44 -0.47
CA ILE A 7 0.85 5.43 -1.51
C ILE A 7 -0.60 5.19 -1.87
N VAL A 8 -0.89 5.21 -3.16
CA VAL A 8 -2.23 4.96 -3.65
C VAL A 8 -2.20 3.65 -4.42
N VAL A 9 -2.99 2.69 -4.00
CA VAL A 9 -3.08 1.42 -4.69
C VAL A 9 -4.38 1.40 -5.48
N MET A 10 -4.27 1.18 -6.78
CA MET A 10 -5.42 1.21 -7.66
C MET A 10 -5.60 -0.14 -8.32
N LYS A 11 -6.84 -0.45 -8.59
CA LYS A 11 -7.16 -1.66 -9.31
C LYS A 11 -8.41 -1.44 -10.12
N ASP A 12 -8.35 -1.80 -11.40
CA ASP A 12 -9.50 -1.65 -12.32
C ASP A 12 -10.01 -0.22 -12.32
N GLY A 13 -9.11 0.73 -12.24
CA GLY A 13 -9.49 2.13 -12.29
C GLY A 13 -10.03 2.68 -10.99
N CYS A 14 -9.99 1.90 -9.93
CA CYS A 14 -10.50 2.34 -8.64
C CYS A 14 -9.41 2.30 -7.59
N ILE A 15 -9.47 3.23 -6.66
CA ILE A 15 -8.52 3.24 -5.55
C ILE A 15 -9.03 2.27 -4.51
N ILE A 16 -8.22 1.28 -4.19
CA ILE A 16 -8.61 0.29 -3.18
C ILE A 16 -7.88 0.48 -1.87
N GLU A 17 -6.72 1.14 -1.89
CA GLU A 17 -6.00 1.41 -0.65
C GLU A 17 -5.25 2.72 -0.79
N ILE A 18 -5.11 3.42 0.30
CA ILE A 18 -4.35 4.65 0.30
C ILE A 18 -3.82 4.86 1.71
N GLY A 19 -2.59 5.28 1.82
CA GLY A 19 -1.98 5.53 3.11
C GLY A 19 -0.47 5.49 2.99
N SER A 20 0.21 5.60 4.13
CA SER A 20 1.66 5.51 4.14
C SER A 20 2.08 4.05 4.01
N TYR A 21 3.37 3.87 3.75
CA TYR A 21 3.92 2.53 3.63
C TYR A 21 3.59 1.69 4.87
N ASN A 22 3.86 2.26 6.04
CA ASN A 22 3.62 1.52 7.27
C ASN A 22 2.15 1.22 7.48
N GLU A 23 1.30 2.16 7.11
CA GLU A 23 -0.13 1.94 7.27
C GLU A 23 -0.62 0.83 6.38
N LEU A 24 -0.16 0.81 5.14
CA LEU A 24 -0.62 -0.20 4.20
C LEU A 24 -0.07 -1.57 4.55
N MET A 25 1.15 -1.62 5.05
CA MET A 25 1.70 -2.89 5.48
C MET A 25 0.96 -3.44 6.68
N ALA A 26 0.60 -2.56 7.61
CA ALA A 26 -0.13 -3.00 8.79
C ALA A 26 -1.53 -3.48 8.44
N ALA A 27 -2.11 -2.93 7.41
CA ALA A 27 -3.44 -3.34 6.99
C ALA A 27 -3.44 -4.73 6.37
N GLN A 28 -2.29 -5.17 5.91
CA GLN A 28 -2.15 -6.49 5.31
C GLN A 28 -3.13 -6.70 4.15
N GLY A 29 -3.28 -5.66 3.36
CA GLY A 29 -4.17 -5.72 2.22
C GLY A 29 -3.41 -5.98 0.93
N ALA A 30 -3.90 -5.40 -0.17
CA ALA A 30 -3.31 -5.64 -1.48
C ALA A 30 -1.87 -5.17 -1.56
N PHE A 31 -1.58 -4.02 -0.95
CA PHE A 31 -0.23 -3.49 -1.03
C PHE A 31 0.77 -4.40 -0.31
N ALA A 32 0.42 -4.85 0.89
CA ALA A 32 1.30 -5.71 1.64
C ALA A 32 1.56 -7.00 0.89
N ARG A 33 0.54 -7.49 0.22
CA ARG A 33 0.69 -8.70 -0.55
C ARG A 33 1.62 -8.52 -1.72
N LEU A 34 1.52 -7.38 -2.39
CA LEU A 34 2.42 -7.09 -3.51
C LEU A 34 3.86 -7.06 -3.06
N VAL A 35 4.10 -6.41 -1.93
CA VAL A 35 5.46 -6.33 -1.40
C VAL A 35 5.98 -7.72 -1.06
N GLU A 36 5.14 -8.51 -0.46
CA GLU A 36 5.51 -9.86 -0.09
C GLU A 36 5.91 -10.69 -1.31
N LEU A 37 5.14 -10.56 -2.37
CA LEU A 37 5.43 -11.31 -3.57
C LEU A 37 6.75 -10.91 -4.20
N GLN A 38 7.12 -9.64 -4.07
CA GLN A 38 8.35 -9.17 -4.67
C GLN A 38 9.58 -9.57 -3.91
N THR A 39 9.44 -9.72 -2.61
CA THR A 39 10.59 -10.06 -1.80
C THR A 39 10.72 -11.57 -1.59
N ALA A 40 9.78 -12.30 -2.02
CA ALA A 40 9.81 -13.76 -1.78
C ALA A 40 10.87 -14.47 -2.62
#